data_28612196e4b4564913d21e06eadbf257
#
_entry.id   28612196e4b4564913d21e06eadbf257
#
_cell.length_a   1.000
_cell.length_b   1.000
_cell.length_c   1.000
_cell.angle_alpha   90.00
_cell.angle_beta   90.00
_cell.angle_gamma   90.00
#
_symmetry.space_group_name_H-M   'P 1'
#
loop_
_entity.id
_entity.type
_entity.pdbx_description
1 polymer ?
#
loop_
_entity_poly.entity_id
_entity_poly.type
_entity_poly.pdbx_seq_one_letter_code
_entity_poly.pdbx_strand_id
1 'polypeptide(L)'
;MNFSKEEYKTRLKKVQKSMHDKGIELLISHDTANMNYLTGYDAWSFYYAQAVVVHVNAEEPLCWVRKQDSGGAYIKTYLKDENILVYDEKYIHTWPLHPYDNLINIIKEKKWDKLTIGLEMDSHYFTAYCYEKIRQGLPNTKLKDAERLVNWVRVVKSDAEITLMKSAALISQKGMKTAIDVINPGVRQCDAVGEIQKSLFYGTSEFGGEYSSIATLLPTGKGTSASHLTATEEKFVEGEATIIELSGVYKRYHCPMARTVLLG
;
A
#
# COMPACT_ATOMS: atom_id res chain seq x y z
N MET A 1 -11.51 8.31 -8.88
CA MET A 1 -10.05 8.29 -9.18
C MET A 1 -9.36 9.45 -8.47
N ASN A 2 -8.16 9.22 -7.95
CA ASN A 2 -7.39 10.27 -7.24
C ASN A 2 -6.57 11.16 -8.18
N PHE A 3 -6.32 10.69 -9.41
CA PHE A 3 -5.51 11.37 -10.43
C PHE A 3 -6.18 11.29 -11.81
N SER A 4 -5.71 12.10 -12.75
CA SER A 4 -6.13 12.02 -14.14
C SER A 4 -5.61 10.74 -14.82
N LYS A 5 -6.23 10.34 -15.93
CA LYS A 5 -5.74 9.21 -16.74
C LYS A 5 -4.34 9.48 -17.30
N GLU A 6 -4.03 10.72 -17.60
CA GLU A 6 -2.73 11.16 -18.13
C GLU A 6 -1.63 10.97 -17.09
N GLU A 7 -1.92 11.25 -15.80
CA GLU A 7 -0.99 10.99 -14.70
C GLU A 7 -0.69 9.49 -14.60
N TYR A 8 -1.69 8.63 -14.61
CA TYR A 8 -1.49 7.18 -14.58
C TYR A 8 -0.71 6.67 -15.80
N LYS A 9 -0.98 7.17 -17.01
CA LYS A 9 -0.21 6.84 -18.21
C LYS A 9 1.25 7.27 -18.09
N THR A 10 1.50 8.44 -17.52
CA THR A 10 2.87 8.91 -17.28
C THR A 10 3.62 8.01 -16.30
N ARG A 11 2.97 7.56 -15.22
CA ARG A 11 3.52 6.60 -14.25
C ARG A 11 3.83 5.27 -14.91
N LEU A 12 2.89 4.75 -15.70
CA LEU A 12 3.10 3.51 -16.46
C LEU A 12 4.32 3.58 -17.36
N LYS A 13 4.48 4.66 -18.13
CA LYS A 13 5.64 4.88 -19.00
C LYS A 13 6.97 4.90 -18.22
N LYS A 14 7.00 5.52 -17.04
CA LYS A 14 8.20 5.52 -16.18
C LYS A 14 8.55 4.10 -15.73
N VAL A 15 7.54 3.31 -15.35
CA VAL A 15 7.74 1.91 -14.96
C VAL A 15 8.18 1.08 -16.15
N GLN A 16 7.54 1.22 -17.31
CA GLN A 16 7.93 0.51 -18.54
C GLN A 16 9.36 0.84 -18.98
N LYS A 17 9.78 2.10 -18.86
CA LYS A 17 11.18 2.49 -19.11
C LYS A 17 12.13 1.73 -18.18
N SER A 18 11.85 1.71 -16.88
CA SER A 18 12.66 0.98 -15.91
C SER A 18 12.66 -0.53 -16.15
N MET A 19 11.52 -1.10 -16.59
CA MET A 19 11.45 -2.51 -17.02
C MET A 19 12.37 -2.77 -18.21
N HIS A 20 12.33 -1.91 -19.23
CA HIS A 20 13.18 -2.03 -20.41
C HIS A 20 14.66 -1.97 -20.02
N ASP A 21 15.06 -0.99 -19.21
CA ASP A 21 16.44 -0.82 -18.74
C ASP A 21 16.95 -2.05 -17.96
N LYS A 22 16.04 -2.79 -17.32
CA LYS A 22 16.35 -4.03 -16.59
C LYS A 22 16.13 -5.32 -17.41
N GLY A 23 15.69 -5.23 -18.66
CA GLY A 23 15.37 -6.40 -19.49
C GLY A 23 14.22 -7.25 -18.92
N ILE A 24 13.19 -6.59 -18.35
CA ILE A 24 11.96 -7.19 -17.90
C ILE A 24 10.87 -6.89 -18.93
N GLU A 25 10.20 -7.92 -19.45
CA GLU A 25 9.18 -7.79 -20.48
C GLU A 25 7.76 -7.82 -19.89
N LEU A 26 7.60 -8.54 -18.79
CA LEU A 26 6.36 -8.61 -18.01
C LEU A 26 6.70 -8.40 -16.53
N LEU A 27 6.03 -7.48 -15.86
CA LEU A 27 6.18 -7.25 -14.42
C LEU A 27 4.91 -7.70 -13.70
N ILE A 28 5.05 -8.47 -12.63
CA ILE A 28 3.96 -8.80 -11.70
C ILE A 28 4.24 -8.09 -10.39
N SER A 29 3.49 -7.03 -10.13
CA SER A 29 3.63 -6.16 -8.96
C SER A 29 2.56 -6.48 -7.92
N HIS A 30 2.98 -6.81 -6.70
CA HIS A 30 2.11 -7.29 -5.61
C HIS A 30 1.98 -6.28 -4.47
N ASP A 31 2.93 -5.35 -4.33
CA ASP A 31 2.89 -4.33 -3.30
C ASP A 31 1.65 -3.44 -3.50
N THR A 32 0.82 -3.32 -2.46
CA THR A 32 -0.45 -2.58 -2.54
C THR A 32 -0.27 -1.13 -2.92
N ALA A 33 0.80 -0.50 -2.46
CA ALA A 33 1.11 0.87 -2.81
C ALA A 33 1.57 1.01 -4.27
N ASN A 34 2.24 -0.02 -4.82
CA ASN A 34 2.60 -0.08 -6.24
C ASN A 34 1.36 -0.32 -7.11
N MET A 35 0.44 -1.20 -6.68
CA MET A 35 -0.84 -1.42 -7.35
C MET A 35 -1.66 -0.12 -7.42
N ASN A 36 -1.76 0.61 -6.29
CA ASN A 36 -2.44 1.91 -6.25
C ASN A 36 -1.76 2.94 -7.16
N TYR A 37 -0.44 3.01 -7.16
CA TYR A 37 0.33 3.92 -8.01
C TYR A 37 0.08 3.69 -9.49
N LEU A 38 -0.01 2.43 -9.91
CA LEU A 38 -0.17 2.02 -11.31
C LEU A 38 -1.61 2.09 -11.80
N THR A 39 -2.61 1.90 -10.93
CA THR A 39 -4.01 1.73 -11.36
C THR A 39 -5.02 2.56 -10.60
N GLY A 40 -4.70 3.01 -9.39
CA GLY A 40 -5.64 3.62 -8.45
C GLY A 40 -6.37 2.61 -7.56
N TYR A 41 -6.12 1.31 -7.71
CA TYR A 41 -6.75 0.27 -6.89
C TYR A 41 -6.33 0.40 -5.42
N ASP A 42 -7.29 0.48 -4.51
CA ASP A 42 -7.04 0.68 -3.07
C ASP A 42 -8.00 -0.10 -2.15
N ALA A 43 -8.59 -1.20 -2.64
CA ALA A 43 -9.48 -2.02 -1.83
C ALA A 43 -8.75 -2.72 -0.68
N TRP A 44 -9.49 -2.97 0.41
CA TRP A 44 -9.00 -3.70 1.58
C TRP A 44 -9.00 -5.21 1.32
N SER A 45 -8.16 -5.66 0.39
CA SER A 45 -8.10 -7.05 -0.08
C SER A 45 -6.67 -7.61 -0.11
N PHE A 46 -5.70 -6.86 0.41
CA PHE A 46 -4.27 -7.14 0.32
C PHE A 46 -3.84 -8.48 0.96
N TYR A 47 -4.67 -9.06 1.81
CA TYR A 47 -4.43 -10.35 2.46
C TYR A 47 -4.80 -11.56 1.58
N TYR A 48 -5.36 -11.34 0.40
CA TYR A 48 -5.53 -12.32 -0.66
C TYR A 48 -4.56 -12.05 -1.81
N ALA A 49 -4.29 -13.08 -2.61
CA ALA A 49 -3.44 -12.92 -3.80
C ALA A 49 -4.08 -11.92 -4.77
N GLN A 50 -3.34 -10.88 -5.09
CA GLN A 50 -3.71 -9.85 -6.07
C GLN A 50 -2.44 -9.28 -6.68
N ALA A 51 -2.52 -8.73 -7.88
CA ALA A 51 -1.39 -8.12 -8.55
C ALA A 51 -1.83 -7.14 -9.64
N VAL A 52 -0.92 -6.22 -9.97
CA VAL A 52 -0.95 -5.49 -11.23
C VAL A 52 0.09 -6.12 -12.17
N VAL A 53 -0.34 -6.49 -13.36
CA VAL A 53 0.52 -7.08 -14.39
C VAL A 53 0.80 -6.04 -15.46
N VAL A 54 2.05 -5.67 -15.64
CA VAL A 54 2.50 -4.69 -16.61
C VAL A 54 3.27 -5.38 -17.73
N HIS A 55 2.76 -5.33 -18.95
CA HIS A 55 3.53 -5.70 -20.13
C HIS A 55 4.29 -4.46 -20.63
N VAL A 56 5.57 -4.62 -21.01
CA VAL A 56 6.48 -3.50 -21.33
C VAL A 56 5.98 -2.58 -22.45
N ASN A 57 5.12 -3.09 -23.35
CA ASN A 57 4.56 -2.35 -24.48
C ASN A 57 3.03 -2.10 -24.35
N ALA A 58 2.41 -2.40 -23.22
CA ALA A 58 0.96 -2.21 -23.07
C ALA A 58 0.59 -0.73 -22.86
N GLU A 59 -0.57 -0.33 -23.36
CA GLU A 59 -1.13 1.00 -23.12
C GLU A 59 -1.74 1.15 -21.72
N GLU A 60 -2.20 0.05 -21.13
CA GLU A 60 -2.75 -0.04 -19.77
C GLU A 60 -2.24 -1.33 -19.11
N PRO A 61 -2.03 -1.34 -17.80
CA PRO A 61 -1.72 -2.55 -17.05
C PRO A 61 -2.99 -3.40 -16.86
N LEU A 62 -2.82 -4.66 -16.44
CA LEU A 62 -3.92 -5.50 -16.00
C LEU A 62 -3.99 -5.48 -14.47
N CYS A 63 -5.19 -5.39 -13.92
CA CYS A 63 -5.44 -5.53 -12.48
C CYS A 63 -6.05 -6.91 -12.23
N TRP A 64 -5.31 -7.79 -11.56
CA TRP A 64 -5.74 -9.15 -11.25
C TRP A 64 -6.13 -9.26 -9.80
N VAL A 65 -7.40 -9.58 -9.55
CA VAL A 65 -8.03 -9.54 -8.23
C VAL A 65 -9.00 -10.70 -8.02
N ARG A 66 -9.32 -10.96 -6.76
CA ARG A 66 -10.36 -11.91 -6.34
C ARG A 66 -11.75 -11.45 -6.78
N LYS A 67 -12.65 -12.39 -7.08
CA LYS A 67 -14.03 -12.11 -7.51
C LYS A 67 -14.80 -11.22 -6.51
N GLN A 68 -14.71 -11.53 -5.23
CA GLN A 68 -15.37 -10.74 -4.17
C GLN A 68 -14.92 -9.28 -4.15
N ASP A 69 -13.67 -9.01 -4.52
CA ASP A 69 -13.05 -7.68 -4.45
C ASP A 69 -13.06 -6.93 -5.79
N SER A 70 -13.51 -7.60 -6.87
CA SER A 70 -13.48 -7.05 -8.23
C SER A 70 -14.30 -5.77 -8.39
N GLY A 71 -15.40 -5.63 -7.65
CA GLY A 71 -16.20 -4.39 -7.63
C GLY A 71 -15.38 -3.16 -7.27
N GLY A 72 -14.41 -3.31 -6.37
CA GLY A 72 -13.46 -2.24 -6.02
C GLY A 72 -12.56 -1.85 -7.19
N ALA A 73 -12.12 -2.82 -8.02
CA ALA A 73 -11.29 -2.54 -9.19
C ALA A 73 -12.08 -1.77 -10.26
N TYR A 74 -13.32 -2.15 -10.54
CA TYR A 74 -14.17 -1.44 -11.51
C TYR A 74 -14.50 -0.01 -11.08
N ILE A 75 -14.67 0.25 -9.77
CA ILE A 75 -15.03 1.58 -9.26
C ILE A 75 -13.84 2.51 -9.11
N LYS A 76 -12.68 1.98 -8.69
CA LYS A 76 -11.54 2.79 -8.23
C LYS A 76 -10.47 3.00 -9.30
N THR A 77 -10.31 2.08 -10.26
CA THR A 77 -9.25 2.18 -11.25
C THR A 77 -9.66 3.02 -12.47
N TYR A 78 -8.65 3.46 -13.24
CA TYR A 78 -8.89 4.12 -14.54
C TYR A 78 -8.96 3.13 -15.69
N LEU A 79 -8.76 1.86 -15.41
CA LEU A 79 -8.64 0.79 -16.41
C LEU A 79 -9.97 0.54 -17.13
N LYS A 80 -9.87 0.06 -18.36
CA LYS A 80 -11.01 -0.54 -19.03
C LYS A 80 -11.39 -1.86 -18.35
N ASP A 81 -12.66 -2.21 -18.39
CA ASP A 81 -13.21 -3.43 -17.76
C ASP A 81 -12.49 -4.70 -18.22
N GLU A 82 -12.08 -4.77 -19.48
CA GLU A 82 -11.33 -5.88 -20.08
C GLU A 82 -9.93 -6.08 -19.49
N ASN A 83 -9.39 -5.05 -18.83
CA ASN A 83 -8.10 -5.06 -18.13
C ASN A 83 -8.22 -5.40 -16.64
N ILE A 84 -9.43 -5.67 -16.16
CA ILE A 84 -9.68 -6.16 -14.81
C ILE A 84 -9.90 -7.67 -14.89
N LEU A 85 -8.90 -8.41 -14.43
CA LEU A 85 -8.88 -9.86 -14.45
C LEU A 85 -9.36 -10.41 -13.11
N VAL A 86 -10.35 -11.27 -13.15
CA VAL A 86 -11.02 -11.77 -11.95
C VAL A 86 -10.80 -13.27 -11.81
N TYR A 87 -10.30 -13.72 -10.67
CA TYR A 87 -10.24 -15.14 -10.36
C TYR A 87 -11.37 -15.57 -9.42
N ASP A 88 -11.82 -16.82 -9.59
CA ASP A 88 -12.95 -17.38 -8.88
C ASP A 88 -12.61 -17.76 -7.43
N GLU A 89 -13.63 -17.76 -6.55
CA GLU A 89 -13.53 -18.13 -5.13
C GLU A 89 -13.05 -19.56 -4.91
N LYS A 90 -13.20 -20.44 -5.88
CA LYS A 90 -12.72 -21.84 -5.80
C LYS A 90 -11.22 -21.98 -5.58
N TYR A 91 -10.44 -20.89 -5.85
CA TYR A 91 -8.99 -20.88 -5.62
C TYR A 91 -8.61 -20.49 -4.19
N ILE A 92 -9.59 -20.07 -3.36
CA ILE A 92 -9.33 -19.58 -2.01
C ILE A 92 -9.42 -20.73 -1.00
N HIS A 93 -8.32 -20.96 -0.27
CA HIS A 93 -8.21 -21.99 0.76
C HIS A 93 -8.60 -23.40 0.31
N THR A 94 -8.45 -23.73 -0.97
CA THR A 94 -8.88 -24.99 -1.57
C THR A 94 -7.68 -25.75 -2.14
N TRP A 95 -6.98 -26.50 -1.30
CA TRP A 95 -5.88 -27.35 -1.75
C TRP A 95 -6.34 -28.42 -2.74
N PRO A 96 -5.61 -28.69 -3.86
CA PRO A 96 -4.32 -28.10 -4.27
C PRO A 96 -4.42 -26.82 -5.12
N LEU A 97 -5.63 -26.28 -5.29
CA LEU A 97 -5.85 -25.08 -6.09
C LEU A 97 -5.24 -23.84 -5.40
N HIS A 98 -4.76 -22.91 -6.22
CA HIS A 98 -4.19 -21.65 -5.75
C HIS A 98 -4.54 -20.51 -6.73
N PRO A 99 -4.76 -19.26 -6.28
CA PRO A 99 -5.06 -18.14 -7.18
C PRO A 99 -4.06 -18.00 -8.34
N TYR A 100 -2.79 -18.26 -8.11
CA TYR A 100 -1.77 -18.21 -9.16
C TYR A 100 -1.96 -19.22 -10.29
N ASP A 101 -2.69 -20.33 -10.09
CA ASP A 101 -3.04 -21.22 -11.19
C ASP A 101 -3.89 -20.50 -12.24
N ASN A 102 -4.78 -19.60 -11.81
CA ASN A 102 -5.53 -18.73 -12.72
C ASN A 102 -4.61 -17.72 -13.44
N LEU A 103 -3.75 -17.01 -12.73
CA LEU A 103 -2.83 -16.04 -13.34
C LEU A 103 -1.88 -16.71 -14.36
N ILE A 104 -1.37 -17.89 -14.04
CA ILE A 104 -0.53 -18.70 -14.94
C ILE A 104 -1.28 -19.04 -16.23
N ASN A 105 -2.54 -19.44 -16.13
CA ASN A 105 -3.37 -19.73 -17.31
C ASN A 105 -3.54 -18.47 -18.18
N ILE A 106 -3.84 -17.32 -17.58
CA ILE A 106 -3.93 -16.03 -18.29
C ILE A 106 -2.63 -15.70 -19.01
N ILE A 107 -1.47 -15.87 -18.35
CA ILE A 107 -0.15 -15.64 -18.95
C ILE A 107 0.06 -16.55 -20.17
N LYS A 108 -0.33 -17.83 -20.09
CA LYS A 108 -0.24 -18.77 -21.22
C LYS A 108 -1.18 -18.42 -22.37
N GLU A 109 -2.44 -18.10 -22.05
CA GLU A 109 -3.44 -17.67 -23.04
C GLU A 109 -3.00 -16.44 -23.83
N LYS A 110 -2.36 -15.48 -23.14
CA LYS A 110 -1.76 -14.29 -23.75
C LYS A 110 -0.43 -14.55 -24.45
N LYS A 111 0.09 -15.78 -24.41
CA LYS A 111 1.40 -16.18 -24.99
C LYS A 111 2.57 -15.40 -24.38
N TRP A 112 2.48 -15.06 -23.10
CA TRP A 112 3.50 -14.36 -22.33
C TRP A 112 4.44 -15.29 -21.54
N ASP A 113 4.23 -16.60 -21.65
CA ASP A 113 4.98 -17.66 -20.98
C ASP A 113 6.44 -17.83 -21.45
N LYS A 114 6.85 -17.06 -22.47
CA LYS A 114 8.24 -17.01 -22.96
C LYS A 114 8.94 -15.69 -22.63
N LEU A 115 8.23 -14.72 -22.07
CA LEU A 115 8.79 -13.42 -21.70
C LEU A 115 9.66 -13.52 -20.46
N THR A 116 10.58 -12.59 -20.29
CA THR A 116 11.28 -12.39 -19.01
C THR A 116 10.32 -11.73 -18.02
N ILE A 117 9.92 -12.46 -16.98
CA ILE A 117 8.99 -11.99 -15.96
C ILE A 117 9.74 -11.48 -14.74
N GLY A 118 9.54 -10.19 -14.41
CA GLY A 118 9.97 -9.57 -13.17
C GLY A 118 8.95 -9.80 -12.06
N LEU A 119 9.44 -10.21 -10.90
CA LEU A 119 8.65 -10.43 -9.70
C LEU A 119 9.16 -9.53 -8.57
N GLU A 120 8.26 -8.96 -7.78
CA GLU A 120 8.61 -8.23 -6.56
C GLU A 120 8.93 -9.24 -5.44
N MET A 121 10.11 -9.87 -5.49
CA MET A 121 10.48 -10.99 -4.60
C MET A 121 10.59 -10.57 -3.14
N ASP A 122 10.86 -9.29 -2.85
CA ASP A 122 10.95 -8.72 -1.51
C ASP A 122 9.64 -8.02 -1.07
N SER A 123 8.50 -8.34 -1.69
CA SER A 123 7.19 -7.86 -1.27
C SER A 123 6.60 -8.75 -0.17
N HIS A 124 6.06 -8.14 0.89
CA HIS A 124 5.37 -8.85 1.97
C HIS A 124 4.15 -9.64 1.51
N TYR A 125 3.57 -9.29 0.37
CA TYR A 125 2.36 -9.92 -0.19
C TYR A 125 2.66 -10.99 -1.22
N PHE A 126 3.95 -11.25 -1.51
CA PHE A 126 4.40 -12.28 -2.43
C PHE A 126 5.11 -13.40 -1.67
N THR A 127 4.40 -14.47 -1.40
CA THR A 127 4.93 -15.57 -0.60
C THR A 127 5.84 -16.49 -1.42
N ALA A 128 6.70 -17.27 -0.72
CA ALA A 128 7.52 -18.31 -1.36
C ALA A 128 6.65 -19.31 -2.13
N TYR A 129 5.45 -19.62 -1.65
CA TYR A 129 4.53 -20.52 -2.34
C TYR A 129 4.00 -19.92 -3.66
N CYS A 130 3.74 -18.61 -3.70
CA CYS A 130 3.38 -17.92 -4.95
C CYS A 130 4.50 -18.03 -5.99
N TYR A 131 5.75 -17.84 -5.56
CA TYR A 131 6.92 -18.01 -6.43
C TYR A 131 7.02 -19.43 -6.97
N GLU A 132 6.89 -20.45 -6.12
CA GLU A 132 6.95 -21.85 -6.54
C GLU A 132 5.83 -22.20 -7.53
N LYS A 133 4.62 -21.68 -7.32
CA LYS A 133 3.52 -21.88 -8.29
C LYS A 133 3.86 -21.30 -9.66
N ILE A 134 4.39 -20.07 -9.73
CA ILE A 134 4.81 -19.46 -11.00
C ILE A 134 5.93 -20.27 -11.64
N ARG A 135 6.98 -20.63 -10.88
CA ARG A 135 8.12 -21.40 -11.37
C ARG A 135 7.72 -22.75 -11.96
N GLN A 136 6.83 -23.46 -11.28
CA GLN A 136 6.32 -24.77 -11.73
C GLN A 136 5.36 -24.64 -12.90
N GLY A 137 4.48 -23.62 -12.86
CA GLY A 137 3.47 -23.41 -13.89
C GLY A 137 4.01 -22.81 -15.19
N LEU A 138 5.15 -22.10 -15.14
CA LEU A 138 5.81 -21.45 -16.27
C LEU A 138 7.27 -21.91 -16.41
N PRO A 139 7.54 -23.21 -16.68
CA PRO A 139 8.89 -23.78 -16.62
C PRO A 139 9.86 -23.23 -17.66
N ASN A 140 9.35 -22.64 -18.76
CA ASN A 140 10.14 -22.09 -19.86
C ASN A 140 10.33 -20.57 -19.73
N THR A 141 9.82 -19.95 -18.68
CA THR A 141 9.89 -18.50 -18.45
C THR A 141 11.16 -18.16 -17.69
N LYS A 142 11.83 -17.10 -18.10
CA LYS A 142 12.94 -16.52 -17.33
C LYS A 142 12.34 -15.65 -16.21
N LEU A 143 12.43 -16.11 -14.98
CA LEU A 143 12.02 -15.34 -13.79
C LEU A 143 13.20 -14.48 -13.31
N LYS A 144 12.92 -13.24 -12.93
CA LYS A 144 13.89 -12.26 -12.47
C LYS A 144 13.34 -11.50 -11.27
N ASP A 145 14.19 -11.20 -10.29
CA ASP A 145 13.83 -10.25 -9.25
C ASP A 145 13.69 -8.84 -9.86
N ALA A 146 12.57 -8.19 -9.61
CA ALA A 146 12.32 -6.82 -10.06
C ALA A 146 13.04 -5.77 -9.19
N GLU A 147 13.68 -6.14 -8.07
CA GLU A 147 14.49 -5.27 -7.21
C GLU A 147 13.73 -4.00 -6.76
N ARG A 148 12.47 -4.15 -6.39
CA ARG A 148 11.58 -3.03 -6.01
C ARG A 148 11.46 -1.94 -7.08
N LEU A 149 11.42 -2.33 -8.36
CA LEU A 149 11.40 -1.44 -9.52
C LEU A 149 10.39 -0.30 -9.40
N VAL A 150 9.13 -0.63 -9.07
CA VAL A 150 8.06 0.38 -8.95
C VAL A 150 8.31 1.31 -7.76
N ASN A 151 8.81 0.79 -6.65
CA ASN A 151 9.15 1.60 -5.47
C ASN A 151 10.18 2.68 -5.83
N TRP A 152 11.22 2.32 -6.60
CA TRP A 152 12.23 3.29 -7.05
C TRP A 152 11.67 4.35 -7.99
N VAL A 153 10.75 3.97 -8.88
CA VAL A 153 10.03 4.96 -9.72
C VAL A 153 9.20 5.91 -8.86
N ARG A 154 8.57 5.41 -7.80
CA ARG A 154 7.74 6.20 -6.85
C ARG A 154 8.53 7.12 -5.92
N VAL A 155 9.86 6.93 -5.79
CA VAL A 155 10.69 7.78 -4.92
C VAL A 155 10.57 9.26 -5.32
N VAL A 156 10.53 9.56 -6.62
CA VAL A 156 10.34 10.92 -7.12
C VAL A 156 8.86 11.16 -7.37
N LYS A 157 8.24 12.02 -6.55
CA LYS A 157 6.82 12.34 -6.60
C LYS A 157 6.52 13.37 -7.69
N SER A 158 5.38 13.24 -8.33
CA SER A 158 4.83 14.28 -9.20
C SER A 158 4.23 15.44 -8.38
N ASP A 159 3.98 16.59 -9.02
CA ASP A 159 3.32 17.71 -8.36
C ASP A 159 1.92 17.36 -7.84
N ALA A 160 1.20 16.49 -8.56
CA ALA A 160 -0.10 15.98 -8.12
C ALA A 160 0.01 15.13 -6.84
N GLU A 161 1.03 14.27 -6.73
CA GLU A 161 1.32 13.50 -5.52
C GLU A 161 1.73 14.41 -4.35
N ILE A 162 2.58 15.40 -4.61
CA ILE A 162 2.99 16.39 -3.60
C ILE A 162 1.77 17.16 -3.05
N THR A 163 0.80 17.47 -3.90
CA THR A 163 -0.45 18.12 -3.46
C THR A 163 -1.21 17.26 -2.45
N LEU A 164 -1.35 15.94 -2.70
CA LEU A 164 -2.00 15.03 -1.76
C LEU A 164 -1.18 14.86 -0.46
N MET A 165 0.14 14.83 -0.56
CA MET A 165 1.02 14.76 0.61
C MET A 165 0.91 16.01 1.49
N LYS A 166 0.77 17.20 0.89
CA LYS A 166 0.50 18.44 1.64
C LYS A 166 -0.84 18.38 2.39
N SER A 167 -1.89 17.82 1.77
CA SER A 167 -3.17 17.61 2.44
C SER A 167 -3.04 16.62 3.61
N ALA A 168 -2.32 15.52 3.41
CA ALA A 168 -2.02 14.56 4.48
C ALA A 168 -1.22 15.21 5.63
N ALA A 169 -0.29 16.13 5.32
CA ALA A 169 0.48 16.85 6.31
C ALA A 169 -0.39 17.75 7.21
N LEU A 170 -1.41 18.41 6.66
CA LEU A 170 -2.37 19.19 7.45
C LEU A 170 -3.18 18.32 8.40
N ILE A 171 -3.55 17.11 7.97
CA ILE A 171 -4.21 16.11 8.85
C ILE A 171 -3.25 15.68 9.97
N SER A 172 -1.99 15.37 9.63
CA SER A 172 -0.97 15.01 10.64
C SER A 172 -0.73 16.12 11.65
N GLN A 173 -0.66 17.37 11.19
CA GLN A 173 -0.51 18.53 12.06
C GLN A 173 -1.66 18.64 13.07
N LYS A 174 -2.90 18.47 12.60
CA LYS A 174 -4.08 18.47 13.46
C LYS A 174 -4.06 17.32 14.46
N GLY A 175 -3.76 16.08 14.01
CA GLY A 175 -3.62 14.93 14.88
C GLY A 175 -2.53 15.11 15.94
N MET A 176 -1.38 15.68 15.55
CA MET A 176 -0.28 15.95 16.47
C MET A 176 -0.64 17.03 17.50
N LYS A 177 -1.34 18.09 17.07
CA LYS A 177 -1.85 19.09 18.02
C LYS A 177 -2.80 18.45 19.02
N THR A 178 -3.76 17.65 18.57
CA THR A 178 -4.66 16.88 19.45
C THR A 178 -3.86 16.01 20.41
N ALA A 179 -2.83 15.30 19.93
CA ALA A 179 -2.00 14.45 20.78
C ALA A 179 -1.34 15.23 21.91
N ILE A 180 -0.75 16.39 21.61
CA ILE A 180 -0.13 17.27 22.62
C ILE A 180 -1.15 17.79 23.62
N ASP A 181 -2.37 18.11 23.18
CA ASP A 181 -3.43 18.65 24.02
C ASP A 181 -4.01 17.59 24.99
N VAL A 182 -4.06 16.30 24.58
CA VAL A 182 -4.72 15.23 25.38
C VAL A 182 -3.77 14.40 26.24
N ILE A 183 -2.47 14.43 25.95
CA ILE A 183 -1.45 13.70 26.72
C ILE A 183 -1.15 14.49 27.99
N ASN A 184 -1.80 14.12 29.09
CA ASN A 184 -1.65 14.80 30.39
C ASN A 184 -1.54 13.76 31.52
N PRO A 185 -0.83 14.08 32.63
CA PRO A 185 -0.74 13.20 33.78
C PRO A 185 -2.13 12.76 34.27
N GLY A 186 -2.29 11.45 34.52
CA GLY A 186 -3.54 10.85 35.00
C GLY A 186 -4.51 10.41 33.90
N VAL A 187 -4.35 10.86 32.65
CA VAL A 187 -5.13 10.38 31.50
C VAL A 187 -4.61 8.99 31.09
N ARG A 188 -5.49 8.07 30.71
CA ARG A 188 -5.08 6.76 30.17
C ARG A 188 -4.55 6.91 28.74
N GLN A 189 -3.50 6.17 28.38
CA GLN A 189 -2.90 6.22 27.04
C GLN A 189 -3.91 5.84 25.96
N CYS A 190 -4.74 4.82 26.18
CA CYS A 190 -5.78 4.39 25.22
C CYS A 190 -6.85 5.47 24.98
N ASP A 191 -7.23 6.26 25.99
CA ASP A 191 -8.18 7.37 25.84
C ASP A 191 -7.58 8.48 24.94
N ALA A 192 -6.32 8.82 25.18
CA ALA A 192 -5.60 9.78 24.35
C ALA A 192 -5.51 9.31 22.88
N VAL A 193 -5.18 8.03 22.64
CA VAL A 193 -5.16 7.48 21.28
C VAL A 193 -6.53 7.53 20.62
N GLY A 194 -7.61 7.29 21.38
CA GLY A 194 -8.97 7.42 20.87
C GLY A 194 -9.26 8.83 20.29
N GLU A 195 -8.89 9.88 21.02
CA GLU A 195 -9.07 11.25 20.55
C GLU A 195 -8.12 11.60 19.38
N ILE A 196 -6.89 11.11 19.41
CA ILE A 196 -5.94 11.28 18.28
C ILE A 196 -6.49 10.64 17.01
N GLN A 197 -6.95 9.39 17.08
CA GLN A 197 -7.50 8.68 15.92
C GLN A 197 -8.75 9.37 15.39
N LYS A 198 -9.65 9.78 16.27
CA LYS A 198 -10.82 10.58 15.91
C LYS A 198 -10.42 11.86 15.15
N SER A 199 -9.43 12.60 15.64
CA SER A 199 -8.91 13.81 15.00
C SER A 199 -8.32 13.50 13.61
N LEU A 200 -7.57 12.42 13.46
CA LEU A 200 -6.98 11.98 12.19
C LEU A 200 -8.06 11.62 11.16
N PHE A 201 -9.14 10.93 11.57
CA PHE A 201 -10.26 10.60 10.68
C PHE A 201 -11.12 11.80 10.32
N TYR A 202 -11.39 12.71 11.26
CA TYR A 202 -12.11 13.96 10.95
C TYR A 202 -11.34 14.84 9.96
N GLY A 203 -10.02 14.75 9.94
CA GLY A 203 -9.21 15.56 9.05
C GLY A 203 -9.36 17.07 9.30
N THR A 204 -9.46 17.85 8.24
CA THR A 204 -9.63 19.31 8.25
C THR A 204 -11.09 19.71 8.00
N SER A 205 -11.38 21.02 7.88
CA SER A 205 -12.69 21.50 7.44
C SER A 205 -12.96 21.26 5.95
N GLU A 206 -11.91 21.05 5.15
CA GLU A 206 -12.01 20.92 3.69
C GLU A 206 -12.03 19.45 3.24
N PHE A 207 -11.38 18.56 3.98
CA PHE A 207 -11.27 17.14 3.62
C PHE A 207 -11.09 16.25 4.83
N GLY A 208 -11.71 15.07 4.78
CA GLY A 208 -11.57 14.03 5.79
C GLY A 208 -10.25 13.27 5.69
N GLY A 209 -9.84 12.66 6.78
CA GLY A 209 -8.73 11.71 6.79
C GLY A 209 -9.17 10.29 6.48
N GLU A 210 -8.20 9.43 6.28
CA GLU A 210 -8.37 7.99 6.01
C GLU A 210 -7.57 7.18 7.04
N TYR A 211 -7.81 5.87 7.08
CA TYR A 211 -7.00 4.98 7.93
C TYR A 211 -5.53 4.99 7.50
N SER A 212 -4.65 4.99 8.48
CA SER A 212 -3.20 4.94 8.29
C SER A 212 -2.71 3.49 8.23
N SER A 213 -1.64 3.25 7.48
CA SER A 213 -0.87 2.00 7.52
C SER A 213 -0.03 1.86 8.79
N ILE A 214 0.18 2.96 9.51
CA ILE A 214 0.86 2.98 10.80
C ILE A 214 -0.17 3.26 11.90
N ALA A 215 -0.20 2.45 12.95
CA ALA A 215 -0.94 2.76 14.16
C ALA A 215 -0.34 3.99 14.85
N THR A 216 -1.13 4.70 15.65
CA THR A 216 -0.55 5.71 16.54
C THR A 216 0.32 5.01 17.58
N LEU A 217 1.64 5.20 17.48
CA LEU A 217 2.60 4.68 18.44
C LEU A 217 2.76 5.68 19.57
N LEU A 218 2.78 5.16 20.82
CA LEU A 218 2.76 6.02 22.00
C LEU A 218 3.61 5.43 23.16
N PRO A 219 4.88 5.06 22.91
CA PRO A 219 5.75 4.59 23.97
C PRO A 219 5.94 5.69 25.01
N THR A 220 5.65 5.34 26.29
CA THR A 220 5.62 6.27 27.43
C THR A 220 6.51 5.75 28.57
N GLY A 221 7.13 6.66 29.33
CA GLY A 221 7.98 6.33 30.47
C GLY A 221 9.11 5.35 30.10
N LYS A 222 9.17 4.21 30.75
CA LYS A 222 10.15 3.15 30.45
C LYS A 222 10.01 2.60 29.02
N GLY A 223 8.80 2.67 28.46
CA GLY A 223 8.51 2.23 27.09
C GLY A 223 9.25 3.05 26.03
N THR A 224 9.68 4.27 26.33
CA THR A 224 10.44 5.11 25.38
C THR A 224 11.80 4.52 24.99
N SER A 225 12.30 3.55 25.73
CA SER A 225 13.51 2.79 25.40
C SER A 225 13.29 1.70 24.34
N ALA A 226 12.04 1.42 23.99
CA ALA A 226 11.65 0.40 23.02
C ALA A 226 10.84 1.05 21.87
N SER A 227 11.30 0.79 20.63
CA SER A 227 10.64 1.32 19.44
C SER A 227 9.29 0.64 19.20
N HIS A 228 8.37 1.37 18.58
CA HIS A 228 7.11 0.86 18.01
C HIS A 228 6.11 0.28 19.03
N LEU A 229 6.18 0.68 20.29
CA LEU A 229 5.15 0.33 21.25
C LEU A 229 3.87 1.15 21.02
N THR A 230 2.74 0.48 21.16
CA THR A 230 1.42 1.11 21.11
C THR A 230 0.97 1.53 22.51
N ALA A 231 -0.12 2.29 22.58
CA ALA A 231 -0.73 2.69 23.84
C ALA A 231 -1.24 1.50 24.64
N THR A 232 -1.21 1.65 25.95
CA THR A 232 -1.79 0.71 26.94
C THR A 232 -2.96 1.37 27.68
N GLU A 233 -3.51 0.69 28.67
CA GLU A 233 -4.49 1.23 29.63
C GLU A 233 -3.85 2.02 30.79
N GLU A 234 -2.52 2.03 30.87
CA GLU A 234 -1.79 2.77 31.88
C GLU A 234 -2.00 4.28 31.73
N LYS A 235 -1.86 5.00 32.85
CA LYS A 235 -1.96 6.45 32.87
C LYS A 235 -0.62 7.09 32.59
N PHE A 236 -0.65 8.26 31.96
CA PHE A 236 0.53 9.12 31.90
C PHE A 236 0.93 9.61 33.27
N VAL A 237 2.24 9.67 33.52
CA VAL A 237 2.83 10.07 34.80
C VAL A 237 3.64 11.35 34.62
N GLU A 238 3.53 12.28 35.58
CA GLU A 238 4.32 13.50 35.60
C GLU A 238 5.83 13.19 35.67
N GLY A 239 6.65 13.94 34.95
CA GLY A 239 8.09 13.71 34.84
C GLY A 239 8.51 12.67 33.82
N GLU A 240 7.57 11.94 33.20
CA GLU A 240 7.86 10.96 32.16
C GLU A 240 7.77 11.56 30.75
N ALA A 241 8.57 11.02 29.84
CA ALA A 241 8.50 11.35 28.42
C ALA A 241 7.52 10.42 27.68
N THR A 242 6.87 10.93 26.66
CA THR A 242 6.08 10.16 25.71
C THR A 242 6.52 10.49 24.29
N ILE A 243 6.82 9.47 23.48
CA ILE A 243 7.08 9.60 22.05
C ILE A 243 5.77 9.40 21.32
N ILE A 244 5.39 10.35 20.49
CA ILE A 244 4.19 10.32 19.67
C ILE A 244 4.63 10.09 18.23
N GLU A 245 4.15 9.01 17.60
CA GLU A 245 4.30 8.80 16.17
C GLU A 245 2.95 8.49 15.55
N LEU A 246 2.55 9.30 14.57
CA LEU A 246 1.26 9.22 13.89
C LEU A 246 1.39 9.62 12.44
N SER A 247 0.36 9.30 11.64
CA SER A 247 0.30 9.73 10.25
C SER A 247 -1.11 10.14 9.86
N GLY A 248 -1.25 11.35 9.37
CA GLY A 248 -2.41 11.76 8.58
C GLY A 248 -2.35 11.10 7.20
N VAL A 249 -3.51 10.77 6.66
CA VAL A 249 -3.65 10.13 5.36
C VAL A 249 -4.72 10.84 4.55
N TYR A 250 -4.39 11.15 3.30
CA TYR A 250 -5.35 11.68 2.34
C TYR A 250 -5.18 10.97 0.99
N LYS A 251 -6.25 10.33 0.51
CA LYS A 251 -6.24 9.56 -0.75
C LYS A 251 -5.05 8.59 -0.86
N ARG A 252 -4.79 7.86 0.23
CA ARG A 252 -3.69 6.90 0.43
C ARG A 252 -2.29 7.50 0.53
N TYR A 253 -2.11 8.80 0.41
CA TYR A 253 -0.83 9.47 0.67
C TYR A 253 -0.70 9.78 2.16
N HIS A 254 0.41 9.36 2.73
CA HIS A 254 0.74 9.48 4.14
C HIS A 254 1.71 10.62 4.38
N CYS A 255 1.59 11.27 5.54
CA CYS A 255 2.61 12.17 6.06
C CYS A 255 2.91 11.83 7.52
N PRO A 256 3.81 10.86 7.78
CA PRO A 256 4.16 10.49 9.14
C PRO A 256 4.87 11.64 9.86
N MET A 257 4.62 11.75 11.17
CA MET A 257 5.19 12.77 12.04
C MET A 257 5.48 12.17 13.41
N ALA A 258 6.64 12.47 13.97
CA ALA A 258 7.00 12.10 15.32
C ALA A 258 7.35 13.32 16.17
N ARG A 259 6.96 13.31 17.46
CA ARG A 259 7.33 14.29 18.49
C ARG A 259 7.50 13.60 19.83
N THR A 260 8.34 14.19 20.66
CA THR A 260 8.47 13.77 22.06
C THR A 260 7.94 14.88 22.94
N VAL A 261 7.12 14.53 23.92
CA VAL A 261 6.64 15.43 24.97
C VAL A 261 7.16 14.96 26.31
N LEU A 262 7.50 15.89 27.19
CA LEU A 262 7.81 15.66 28.60
C LEU A 262 6.63 16.18 29.41
N LEU A 263 6.12 15.37 30.32
CA LEU A 263 4.97 15.69 31.15
C LEU A 263 5.42 16.33 32.47
N GLY A 264 5.07 17.60 32.69
CA GLY A 264 5.43 18.32 33.90
C GLY A 264 5.28 19.80 33.77
#